data_b0c0b7e167cca616e44dd39ec7abb082
#
_entry.id   b0c0b7e167cca616e44dd39ec7abb082
#
_cell.length_a   1.000
_cell.length_b   1.000
_cell.length_c   1.000
_cell.angle_alpha   90.00
_cell.angle_beta   90.00
_cell.angle_gamma   90.00
#
_symmetry.space_group_name_H-M   'P 1'
#
loop_
_entity.id
_entity.type
_entity.pdbx_description
1 polymer ?
#
loop_
_entity_poly.entity_id
_entity_poly.type
_entity_poly.pdbx_seq_one_letter_code
_entity_poly.pdbx_strand_id
1 'polypeptide(L)'
;GAEISARRHAQLVQGGIFLNPGQNGAEVGPRGDTLHGQVSMTLPIEPFPLLPGGASWTSELAANHLLAVTANPDQLAFGRSRDAAGLRTVLTATFYQVLPRVDLSVPLGLGWNFAGYSAVLPEMNRGSGDISLGIAATFDQGWTASLTGTHYFGQDGIPIPGYIGHPLSDWDKVAASIQYSF
;
A
#
# COMPACT_ATOMS: atom_id res chain seq x y z
N GLY A 1 -5.57 13.97 9.12
CA GLY A 1 -6.45 13.02 9.82
C GLY A 1 -5.65 12.07 10.69
N ALA A 2 -6.31 11.46 11.67
CA ALA A 2 -5.75 10.39 12.48
C ALA A 2 -6.86 9.40 12.83
N GLU A 3 -6.52 8.10 12.89
CA GLU A 3 -7.44 7.04 13.27
C GLU A 3 -6.72 6.02 14.15
N ILE A 4 -7.45 5.49 15.15
CA ILE A 4 -7.05 4.32 15.94
C ILE A 4 -8.22 3.36 15.94
N SER A 5 -7.96 2.08 15.66
CA SER A 5 -8.95 1.02 15.70
C SER A 5 -8.40 -0.26 16.31
N ALA A 6 -9.27 -1.03 16.95
CA ALA A 6 -8.95 -2.35 17.48
C ALA A 6 -9.88 -3.39 16.85
N ARG A 7 -9.34 -4.58 16.58
CA ARG A 7 -10.12 -5.71 16.05
C ARG A 7 -9.94 -6.91 16.97
N ARG A 8 -11.03 -7.56 17.30
CA ARG A 8 -11.00 -8.81 18.05
C ARG A 8 -11.13 -9.98 17.09
N HIS A 9 -10.40 -11.05 17.39
CA HIS A 9 -10.47 -12.31 16.66
C HIS A 9 -10.30 -12.14 15.13
N ALA A 10 -9.47 -11.19 14.73
CA ALA A 10 -9.16 -10.92 13.31
C ALA A 10 -8.31 -12.03 12.71
N GLN A 11 -8.46 -12.26 11.40
CA GLN A 11 -7.59 -13.14 10.65
C GLN A 11 -6.16 -12.62 10.70
N LEU A 12 -5.21 -13.49 11.01
CA LEU A 12 -3.77 -13.21 10.98
C LEU A 12 -3.12 -13.89 9.77
N VAL A 13 -1.88 -13.52 9.49
CA VAL A 13 -1.10 -14.09 8.38
C VAL A 13 -0.79 -15.55 8.67
N GLN A 14 -1.32 -16.43 7.83
CA GLN A 14 -1.12 -17.87 7.96
C GLN A 14 0.19 -18.31 7.33
N GLY A 15 0.95 -19.17 8.04
CA GLY A 15 2.11 -19.87 7.55
C GLY A 15 1.77 -21.31 7.15
N GLY A 16 2.59 -21.89 6.26
CA GLY A 16 2.44 -23.29 5.86
C GLY A 16 1.71 -23.50 4.55
N ILE A 17 1.78 -24.74 4.05
CA ILE A 17 1.03 -25.20 2.88
C ILE A 17 -0.45 -25.20 3.31
N PHE A 18 -1.30 -24.56 2.52
CA PHE A 18 -2.75 -24.53 2.72
C PHE A 18 -3.29 -25.96 2.86
N LEU A 19 -3.44 -26.43 4.07
CA LEU A 19 -4.19 -27.63 4.34
C LEU A 19 -5.66 -27.28 4.09
N ASN A 20 -6.27 -27.97 3.17
CA ASN A 20 -7.61 -27.83 2.64
C ASN A 20 -8.59 -27.11 3.56
N PRO A 21 -9.18 -25.99 3.13
CA PRO A 21 -10.32 -25.42 3.82
C PRO A 21 -11.48 -26.42 3.67
N GLY A 22 -11.97 -26.97 4.76
CA GLY A 22 -13.23 -27.69 4.74
C GLY A 22 -13.31 -29.06 5.38
N GLN A 23 -12.30 -29.56 6.05
CA GLN A 23 -12.49 -30.74 6.90
C GLN A 23 -12.89 -30.30 8.32
N ASN A 24 -14.16 -30.52 8.66
CA ASN A 24 -14.75 -30.46 10.00
C ASN A 24 -15.21 -29.11 10.57
N GLY A 25 -15.54 -28.09 9.78
CA GLY A 25 -16.20 -26.88 10.34
C GLY A 25 -15.35 -26.06 11.34
N ALA A 26 -14.07 -26.40 11.51
CA ALA A 26 -13.15 -25.63 12.35
C ALA A 26 -12.74 -24.34 11.63
N GLU A 27 -12.62 -23.25 12.39
CA GLU A 27 -12.06 -22.00 11.89
C GLU A 27 -10.66 -22.25 11.33
N VAL A 28 -10.47 -21.97 10.04
CA VAL A 28 -9.19 -22.16 9.36
C VAL A 28 -8.33 -20.91 9.53
N GLY A 29 -7.09 -21.09 9.98
CA GLY A 29 -6.08 -20.05 10.12
C GLY A 29 -5.98 -19.42 11.50
N PRO A 30 -4.87 -18.72 11.76
CA PRO A 30 -4.63 -18.06 13.03
C PRO A 30 -5.52 -16.85 13.20
N ARG A 31 -6.00 -16.63 14.43
CA ARG A 31 -6.82 -15.48 14.81
C ARG A 31 -6.18 -14.73 15.95
N GLY A 32 -6.42 -13.43 16.00
CA GLY A 32 -5.86 -12.61 17.07
C GLY A 32 -6.55 -11.28 17.28
N ASP A 33 -6.25 -10.66 18.42
CA ASP A 33 -6.67 -9.31 18.74
C ASP A 33 -5.58 -8.34 18.27
N THR A 34 -5.97 -7.27 17.58
CA THR A 34 -5.05 -6.35 16.91
C THR A 34 -5.43 -4.91 17.17
N LEU A 35 -4.42 -4.04 17.22
CA LEU A 35 -4.55 -2.59 17.29
C LEU A 35 -3.95 -2.00 16.00
N HIS A 36 -4.62 -0.98 15.45
CA HIS A 36 -4.20 -0.26 14.26
C HIS A 36 -4.21 1.24 14.55
N GLY A 37 -3.24 1.94 14.00
CA GLY A 37 -3.18 3.40 14.04
C GLY A 37 -2.70 3.94 12.72
N GLN A 38 -3.27 5.07 12.29
CA GLN A 38 -2.80 5.81 11.13
C GLN A 38 -2.89 7.31 11.35
N VAL A 39 -1.99 8.03 10.71
CA VAL A 39 -2.01 9.50 10.61
C VAL A 39 -1.80 9.85 9.15
N SER A 40 -2.67 10.72 8.62
CA SER A 40 -2.59 11.20 7.25
C SER A 40 -2.60 12.71 7.18
N MET A 41 -1.93 13.25 6.15
CA MET A 41 -1.94 14.67 5.83
C MET A 41 -1.98 14.89 4.32
N THR A 42 -2.56 16.01 3.91
CA THR A 42 -2.48 16.54 2.56
C THR A 42 -2.08 18.00 2.65
N LEU A 43 -1.00 18.39 1.98
CA LEU A 43 -0.47 19.73 1.95
C LEU A 43 -0.46 20.25 0.51
N PRO A 44 -1.09 21.38 0.21
CA PRO A 44 -0.87 22.09 -1.04
C PRO A 44 0.53 22.71 -1.05
N ILE A 45 1.18 22.68 -2.21
CA ILE A 45 2.46 23.36 -2.47
C ILE A 45 2.16 24.45 -3.49
N GLU A 46 2.40 25.70 -3.08
CA GLU A 46 2.17 26.87 -3.93
C GLU A 46 3.04 26.85 -5.19
N PRO A 47 2.56 27.45 -6.28
CA PRO A 47 3.32 27.55 -7.51
C PRO A 47 4.68 28.22 -7.34
N PHE A 48 5.70 27.68 -7.99
CA PHE A 48 7.04 28.27 -8.09
C PHE A 48 7.67 27.91 -9.45
N PRO A 49 8.84 28.46 -9.85
CA PRO A 49 9.35 28.34 -11.23
C PRO A 49 9.47 26.91 -11.77
N LEU A 50 9.78 25.90 -10.92
CA LEU A 50 9.85 24.50 -11.35
C LEU A 50 8.49 23.80 -11.36
N LEU A 51 7.51 24.31 -10.61
CA LEU A 51 6.14 23.78 -10.52
C LEU A 51 5.13 24.92 -10.70
N PRO A 52 4.95 25.40 -11.93
CA PRO A 52 4.14 26.60 -12.20
C PRO A 52 2.65 26.43 -11.87
N GLY A 53 2.16 25.22 -11.82
CA GLY A 53 0.79 24.91 -11.37
C GLY A 53 0.72 24.47 -9.90
N GLY A 54 1.84 24.51 -9.17
CA GLY A 54 1.92 24.00 -7.81
C GLY A 54 1.92 22.47 -7.76
N ALA A 55 1.74 21.94 -6.56
CA ALA A 55 1.63 20.51 -6.32
C ALA A 55 0.73 20.22 -5.11
N SER A 56 0.32 18.97 -4.96
CA SER A 56 -0.23 18.45 -3.70
C SER A 56 0.65 17.33 -3.17
N TRP A 57 0.93 17.36 -1.86
CA TRP A 57 1.64 16.32 -1.17
C TRP A 57 0.73 15.61 -0.17
N THR A 58 0.44 14.34 -0.41
CA THR A 58 -0.35 13.49 0.50
C THR A 58 0.55 12.42 1.10
N SER A 59 0.48 12.24 2.42
CA SER A 59 1.24 11.22 3.14
C SER A 59 0.38 10.54 4.19
N GLU A 60 0.62 9.25 4.39
CA GLU A 60 0.01 8.44 5.42
C GLU A 60 1.08 7.59 6.10
N LEU A 61 1.13 7.63 7.42
CA LEU A 61 1.90 6.75 8.28
C LEU A 61 0.91 5.80 8.94
N ALA A 62 1.12 4.50 8.77
CA ALA A 62 0.27 3.47 9.37
C ALA A 62 1.10 2.46 10.17
N ALA A 63 0.54 1.98 11.26
CA ALA A 63 1.12 0.94 12.10
C ALA A 63 0.06 -0.05 12.58
N ASN A 64 0.49 -1.29 12.83
CA ASN A 64 -0.35 -2.29 13.48
C ASN A 64 0.43 -3.00 14.58
N HIS A 65 -0.30 -3.47 15.59
CA HIS A 65 0.21 -4.22 16.72
C HIS A 65 -0.66 -5.46 17.00
N LEU A 66 -0.04 -6.62 17.13
CA LEU A 66 -0.68 -7.86 17.54
C LEU A 66 -0.71 -7.93 19.06
N LEU A 67 -1.88 -7.74 19.66
CA LEU A 67 -2.09 -7.81 21.10
C LEU A 67 -1.98 -9.26 21.62
N ALA A 68 -2.72 -10.17 20.99
CA ALA A 68 -2.74 -11.59 21.35
C ALA A 68 -3.12 -12.47 20.16
N VAL A 69 -2.61 -13.69 20.11
CA VAL A 69 -3.15 -14.75 19.25
C VAL A 69 -4.22 -15.48 20.04
N THR A 70 -5.45 -15.51 19.53
CA THR A 70 -6.62 -16.03 20.25
C THR A 70 -7.05 -17.43 19.78
N ALA A 71 -6.63 -17.86 18.56
CA ALA A 71 -6.86 -19.19 18.04
C ALA A 71 -5.75 -19.60 17.06
N ASN A 72 -5.50 -20.92 16.99
CA ASN A 72 -4.56 -21.58 16.07
C ASN A 72 -3.16 -20.94 16.02
N PRO A 73 -2.47 -20.74 17.16
CA PRO A 73 -1.17 -20.06 17.20
C PRO A 73 -0.09 -20.77 16.43
N ASP A 74 -0.17 -22.09 16.29
CA ASP A 74 0.72 -22.96 15.51
C ASP A 74 0.63 -22.73 14.00
N GLN A 75 -0.46 -22.09 13.54
CA GLN A 75 -0.69 -21.76 12.14
C GLN A 75 -0.21 -20.33 11.79
N LEU A 76 0.21 -19.53 12.76
CA LEU A 76 0.77 -18.22 12.49
C LEU A 76 2.06 -18.33 11.67
N ALA A 77 2.19 -17.51 10.63
CA ALA A 77 3.37 -17.50 9.79
C ALA A 77 4.63 -17.24 10.62
N PHE A 78 5.66 -18.06 10.41
CA PHE A 78 6.93 -17.94 11.11
C PHE A 78 7.60 -16.59 10.84
N GLY A 79 8.30 -16.03 11.83
CA GLY A 79 9.06 -14.79 11.69
C GLY A 79 8.22 -13.51 11.69
N ARG A 80 6.89 -13.60 11.90
CA ARG A 80 6.06 -12.41 12.03
C ARG A 80 6.34 -11.68 13.34
N SER A 81 6.40 -10.36 13.27
CA SER A 81 6.56 -9.48 14.44
C SER A 81 5.20 -9.04 14.98
N ARG A 82 5.18 -8.65 16.27
CA ARG A 82 3.97 -8.06 16.85
C ARG A 82 3.69 -6.67 16.30
N ASP A 83 4.74 -5.93 15.95
CA ASP A 83 4.67 -4.55 15.47
C ASP A 83 5.12 -4.48 14.03
N ALA A 84 4.42 -3.68 13.25
CA ALA A 84 4.83 -3.29 11.90
C ALA A 84 4.36 -1.86 11.59
N ALA A 85 5.15 -1.14 10.80
CA ALA A 85 4.83 0.21 10.38
C ALA A 85 5.33 0.48 8.96
N GLY A 86 4.58 1.33 8.24
CA GLY A 86 4.89 1.75 6.89
C GLY A 86 4.42 3.17 6.62
N LEU A 87 5.00 3.77 5.60
CA LEU A 87 4.68 5.07 5.05
C LEU A 87 4.17 4.91 3.63
N ARG A 88 3.12 5.64 3.27
CA ARG A 88 2.75 5.88 1.89
C ARG A 88 2.71 7.37 1.63
N THR A 89 3.34 7.81 0.53
CA THR A 89 3.37 9.23 0.17
C THR A 89 3.23 9.40 -1.33
N VAL A 90 2.53 10.46 -1.74
CA VAL A 90 2.34 10.84 -3.15
C VAL A 90 2.52 12.35 -3.27
N LEU A 91 3.42 12.75 -4.17
CA LEU A 91 3.56 14.13 -4.64
C LEU A 91 2.96 14.21 -6.04
N THR A 92 1.96 15.05 -6.23
CA THR A 92 1.34 15.28 -7.55
C THR A 92 1.63 16.71 -8.01
N ALA A 93 2.51 16.85 -9.00
CA ALA A 93 2.76 18.13 -9.66
C ALA A 93 1.68 18.41 -10.70
N THR A 94 1.28 19.68 -10.82
CA THR A 94 0.26 20.15 -11.79
C THR A 94 0.88 21.16 -12.75
N PHE A 95 0.53 21.04 -14.04
CA PHE A 95 0.94 21.92 -15.11
C PHE A 95 -0.29 22.30 -15.93
N TYR A 96 -0.74 23.53 -15.81
CA TYR A 96 -1.93 24.01 -16.52
C TYR A 96 -1.59 24.39 -17.95
N GLN A 97 -2.49 24.09 -18.86
CA GLN A 97 -2.47 24.52 -20.27
C GLN A 97 -1.13 24.27 -20.98
N VAL A 98 -0.52 23.09 -20.75
CA VAL A 98 0.70 22.69 -21.47
C VAL A 98 0.51 22.64 -22.98
N LEU A 99 -0.72 22.40 -23.41
CA LEU A 99 -1.28 22.61 -24.75
C LEU A 99 -2.64 23.30 -24.60
N PRO A 100 -3.20 23.93 -25.64
CA PRO A 100 -4.53 24.51 -25.58
C PRO A 100 -5.57 23.49 -25.06
N ARG A 101 -6.22 23.79 -23.92
CA ARG A 101 -7.24 22.97 -23.24
C ARG A 101 -6.71 21.65 -22.65
N VAL A 102 -5.37 21.50 -22.46
CA VAL A 102 -4.77 20.32 -21.84
C VAL A 102 -4.03 20.68 -20.59
N ASP A 103 -4.46 20.12 -19.47
CA ASP A 103 -3.76 20.16 -18.19
C ASP A 103 -3.05 18.83 -17.95
N LEU A 104 -1.84 18.88 -17.37
CA LEU A 104 -1.10 17.69 -16.98
C LEU A 104 -0.98 17.59 -15.46
N SER A 105 -1.06 16.38 -14.95
CA SER A 105 -0.66 16.03 -13.60
C SER A 105 0.37 14.90 -13.61
N VAL A 106 1.38 15.01 -12.76
CA VAL A 106 2.49 14.04 -12.66
C VAL A 106 2.57 13.56 -11.22
N PRO A 107 1.90 12.46 -10.87
CA PRO A 107 2.02 11.83 -9.56
C PRO A 107 3.32 11.02 -9.44
N LEU A 108 4.05 11.23 -8.35
CA LEU A 108 5.17 10.42 -7.88
C LEU A 108 4.80 9.80 -6.55
N GLY A 109 4.73 8.49 -6.47
CA GLY A 109 4.35 7.73 -5.28
C GLY A 109 5.50 6.92 -4.70
N LEU A 110 5.53 6.79 -3.37
CA LEU A 110 6.41 5.90 -2.63
C LEU A 110 5.60 5.23 -1.53
N GLY A 111 5.59 3.90 -1.52
CA GLY A 111 5.19 3.07 -0.39
C GLY A 111 6.42 2.41 0.22
N TRP A 112 6.60 2.47 1.55
CA TRP A 112 7.75 1.87 2.21
C TRP A 112 7.39 1.32 3.58
N ASN A 113 7.57 0.02 3.76
CA ASN A 113 7.45 -0.66 5.04
C ASN A 113 8.80 -0.64 5.74
N PHE A 114 8.97 0.24 6.73
CA PHE A 114 10.26 0.48 7.36
C PHE A 114 10.46 -0.31 8.65
N ALA A 115 9.40 -0.86 9.25
CA ALA A 115 9.48 -1.58 10.52
C ALA A 115 8.61 -2.84 10.54
N GLY A 116 9.17 -3.92 11.08
CA GLY A 116 8.49 -5.17 11.39
C GLY A 116 8.10 -6.03 10.19
N TYR A 117 7.52 -7.18 10.50
CA TYR A 117 6.96 -8.15 9.57
C TYR A 117 5.54 -8.45 10.07
N SER A 118 4.56 -7.74 9.55
CA SER A 118 3.22 -7.73 10.11
C SER A 118 2.60 -9.12 10.22
N ALA A 119 2.10 -9.45 11.40
CA ALA A 119 1.26 -10.63 11.60
C ALA A 119 -0.16 -10.43 11.06
N VAL A 120 -0.52 -9.22 10.64
CA VAL A 120 -1.87 -8.83 10.21
C VAL A 120 -1.96 -8.66 8.69
N LEU A 121 -0.94 -8.02 8.08
CA LEU A 121 -0.88 -7.70 6.65
C LEU A 121 0.32 -8.41 6.02
N PRO A 122 0.11 -9.38 5.13
CA PRO A 122 1.20 -10.18 4.54
C PRO A 122 2.19 -9.33 3.72
N GLU A 123 1.74 -8.23 3.12
CA GLU A 123 2.58 -7.32 2.33
C GLU A 123 3.42 -6.35 3.16
N MET A 124 3.04 -6.10 4.44
CA MET A 124 3.75 -5.15 5.30
C MET A 124 4.97 -5.82 5.93
N ASN A 125 6.03 -5.94 5.13
CA ASN A 125 7.31 -6.54 5.51
C ASN A 125 8.41 -5.49 5.45
N ARG A 126 9.24 -5.41 6.49
CA ARG A 126 10.35 -4.45 6.59
C ARG A 126 11.24 -4.49 5.34
N GLY A 127 11.51 -3.32 4.77
CA GLY A 127 12.36 -3.15 3.58
C GLY A 127 11.64 -3.37 2.26
N SER A 128 10.33 -3.69 2.28
CA SER A 128 9.51 -3.81 1.07
C SER A 128 8.72 -2.53 0.79
N GLY A 129 8.32 -2.35 -0.45
CA GLY A 129 7.51 -1.23 -0.87
C GLY A 129 7.32 -1.13 -2.37
N ASP A 130 6.89 0.04 -2.80
CA ASP A 130 6.73 0.38 -4.20
C ASP A 130 7.13 1.83 -4.48
N ILE A 131 7.59 2.08 -5.70
CA ILE A 131 7.73 3.42 -6.26
C ILE A 131 6.91 3.50 -7.54
N SER A 132 6.14 4.57 -7.71
CA SER A 132 5.32 4.77 -8.89
C SER A 132 5.51 6.17 -9.48
N LEU A 133 5.52 6.24 -10.80
CA LEU A 133 5.52 7.48 -11.55
C LEU A 133 4.40 7.42 -12.58
N GLY A 134 3.58 8.46 -12.60
CA GLY A 134 2.48 8.59 -13.55
C GLY A 134 2.52 9.90 -14.32
N ILE A 135 1.73 9.94 -15.38
CA ILE A 135 1.32 11.14 -16.08
C ILE A 135 -0.16 11.01 -16.40
N ALA A 136 -0.92 12.07 -16.16
CA ALA A 136 -2.31 12.16 -16.58
C ALA A 136 -2.55 13.47 -17.31
N ALA A 137 -3.20 13.40 -18.47
CA ALA A 137 -3.59 14.54 -19.28
C ALA A 137 -5.12 14.69 -19.25
N THR A 138 -5.58 15.86 -18.83
CA THR A 138 -6.99 16.21 -18.85
C THR A 138 -7.26 17.20 -19.98
N PHE A 139 -8.10 16.79 -20.94
CA PHE A 139 -8.52 17.61 -22.07
C PHE A 139 -9.91 18.15 -21.83
N ASP A 140 -10.06 19.45 -21.98
CA ASP A 140 -11.35 20.15 -21.94
C ASP A 140 -12.18 19.88 -20.67
N GLN A 141 -11.50 19.58 -19.57
CA GLN A 141 -12.09 19.24 -18.26
C GLN A 141 -13.04 18.01 -18.27
N GLY A 142 -13.13 17.28 -19.37
CA GLY A 142 -13.99 16.11 -19.49
C GLY A 142 -13.23 14.81 -19.73
N TRP A 143 -12.26 14.81 -20.63
CA TRP A 143 -11.45 13.63 -20.93
C TRP A 143 -10.18 13.60 -20.11
N THR A 144 -9.90 12.47 -19.46
CA THR A 144 -8.61 12.23 -18.79
C THR A 144 -8.02 10.94 -19.30
N ALA A 145 -6.78 11.02 -19.80
CA ALA A 145 -5.96 9.86 -20.15
C ALA A 145 -4.78 9.78 -19.19
N SER A 146 -4.48 8.60 -18.67
CA SER A 146 -3.35 8.39 -17.76
C SER A 146 -2.50 7.19 -18.13
N LEU A 147 -1.20 7.27 -17.77
CA LEU A 147 -0.23 6.19 -17.82
C LEU A 147 0.56 6.20 -16.50
N THR A 148 0.70 5.04 -15.86
CA THR A 148 1.44 4.90 -14.61
C THR A 148 2.31 3.65 -14.65
N GLY A 149 3.61 3.80 -14.34
CA GLY A 149 4.54 2.71 -14.04
C GLY A 149 4.69 2.53 -12.55
N THR A 150 4.76 1.29 -12.08
CA THR A 150 5.02 0.95 -10.67
C THR A 150 6.09 -0.13 -10.62
N HIS A 151 7.14 0.13 -9.85
CA HIS A 151 8.19 -0.81 -9.50
C HIS A 151 8.02 -1.22 -8.04
N TYR A 152 7.96 -2.52 -7.79
CA TYR A 152 7.92 -3.09 -6.45
C TYR A 152 9.32 -3.51 -6.02
N PHE A 153 9.69 -3.19 -4.79
CA PHE A 153 10.99 -3.54 -4.23
C PHE A 153 10.83 -4.25 -2.88
N GLY A 154 11.84 -4.99 -2.50
CA GLY A 154 11.88 -5.76 -1.28
C GLY A 154 12.57 -7.09 -1.48
N GLN A 155 12.56 -7.90 -0.43
CA GLN A 155 13.14 -9.24 -0.50
C GLN A 155 12.28 -10.13 -1.38
N ASP A 156 12.88 -10.78 -2.37
CA ASP A 156 12.17 -11.64 -3.33
C ASP A 156 11.36 -12.75 -2.65
N GLY A 157 10.15 -12.96 -3.17
CA GLY A 157 9.25 -14.00 -2.70
C GLY A 157 9.74 -15.39 -3.06
N ILE A 158 10.31 -16.15 -2.10
CA ILE A 158 10.49 -17.58 -2.28
C ILE A 158 9.23 -18.28 -1.79
N PRO A 159 8.59 -19.18 -2.57
CA PRO A 159 7.37 -19.87 -2.15
C PRO A 159 7.66 -20.97 -1.11
N ILE A 160 8.21 -20.58 0.04
CA ILE A 160 8.46 -21.48 1.18
C ILE A 160 7.46 -21.13 2.28
N PRO A 161 6.83 -22.14 2.93
CA PRO A 161 5.96 -21.91 4.07
C PRO A 161 6.63 -21.08 5.15
N GLY A 162 6.00 -19.94 5.55
CA GLY A 162 6.56 -19.02 6.53
C GLY A 162 7.49 -17.94 6.00
N TYR A 163 7.63 -17.82 4.69
CA TYR A 163 8.50 -16.83 4.06
C TYR A 163 8.04 -15.38 4.29
N ILE A 164 9.02 -14.48 4.52
CA ILE A 164 8.81 -13.05 4.82
C ILE A 164 9.27 -12.18 3.64
N GLY A 165 8.96 -12.57 2.41
CA GLY A 165 9.26 -11.79 1.22
C GLY A 165 8.13 -10.83 0.83
N HIS A 166 8.41 -9.91 -0.09
CA HIS A 166 7.40 -9.09 -0.72
C HIS A 166 6.73 -9.89 -1.85
N PRO A 167 5.40 -10.14 -1.81
CA PRO A 167 4.74 -11.01 -2.78
C PRO A 167 4.69 -10.42 -4.20
N LEU A 168 5.03 -9.15 -4.38
CA LEU A 168 4.99 -8.42 -5.65
C LEU A 168 6.38 -7.94 -6.11
N SER A 169 7.49 -8.39 -5.50
CA SER A 169 8.83 -7.87 -5.79
C SER A 169 9.29 -8.04 -7.25
N ASP A 170 8.71 -9.01 -7.96
CA ASP A 170 8.95 -9.31 -9.38
C ASP A 170 7.80 -8.91 -10.32
N TRP A 171 6.83 -8.12 -9.82
CA TRP A 171 5.59 -7.80 -10.54
C TRP A 171 5.51 -6.32 -10.92
N ASP A 172 6.55 -5.80 -11.54
CA ASP A 172 6.49 -4.45 -12.12
C ASP A 172 5.32 -4.34 -13.10
N LYS A 173 4.61 -3.22 -13.03
CA LYS A 173 3.44 -3.02 -13.87
C LYS A 173 3.41 -1.66 -14.53
N VAL A 174 2.77 -1.63 -15.71
CA VAL A 174 2.34 -0.40 -16.38
C VAL A 174 0.83 -0.45 -16.54
N ALA A 175 0.16 0.61 -16.16
CA ALA A 175 -1.29 0.76 -16.30
C ALA A 175 -1.62 1.99 -17.12
N ALA A 176 -2.57 1.87 -18.05
CA ALA A 176 -3.13 2.98 -18.81
C ALA A 176 -4.64 3.04 -18.62
N SER A 177 -5.20 4.25 -18.57
CA SER A 177 -6.65 4.46 -18.50
C SER A 177 -7.08 5.66 -19.33
N ILE A 178 -8.34 5.63 -19.80
CA ILE A 178 -9.04 6.77 -20.40
C ILE A 178 -10.40 6.86 -19.72
N GLN A 179 -10.74 8.06 -19.27
CA GLN A 179 -11.99 8.34 -18.58
C GLN A 179 -12.64 9.59 -19.17
N TYR A 180 -13.98 9.61 -19.23
CA TYR A 180 -14.76 10.80 -19.54
C TYR A 180 -15.70 11.10 -18.37
N SER A 181 -15.74 12.37 -17.98
CA SER A 181 -16.66 12.90 -16.96
C SER A 181 -17.64 13.86 -17.63
N PHE A 182 -18.94 13.66 -17.41
CA PHE A 182 -20.05 14.46 -17.98
C PHE A 182 -20.88 15.09 -16.87
#